data_45046031ef98ca5f3e0184b96cca1391
#
_entry.id   45046031ef98ca5f3e0184b96cca1391
#
_cell.length_a   1.000
_cell.length_b   1.000
_cell.length_c   1.000
_cell.angle_alpha   90.00
_cell.angle_beta   90.00
_cell.angle_gamma   90.00
#
_symmetry.space_group_name_H-M   'P 1'
#
loop_
_entity.id
_entity.type
_entity.pdbx_description
1 polymer ?
#
loop_
_entity_poly.entity_id
_entity_poly.type
_entity_poly.pdbx_seq_one_letter_code
_entity_poly.pdbx_strand_id
1 'polypeptide(L)'
;MRKARHWFTVEFWPQSGDELIKVVNSFPSQENAWLRQVGGYWDMAASLVLHGALNEELFLQPGCCGEMFFIFAKVHPFLKEFREKTNNPDAFANIEKIATGSKLARKRLERVLKNVENRRKALAKTAKKG
;
A
#
# COMPACT_ATOMS: atom_id res chain seq x y z
N MET A 1 8.56 13.63 4.31
CA MET A 1 8.35 12.18 4.40
C MET A 1 7.65 11.72 5.69
N ARG A 2 8.00 12.30 6.83
CA ARG A 2 7.36 11.94 8.11
C ARG A 2 5.84 12.15 8.10
N LYS A 3 5.37 13.30 7.63
CA LYS A 3 3.93 13.62 7.57
C LYS A 3 3.20 12.72 6.57
N ALA A 4 3.83 12.42 5.43
CA ALA A 4 3.25 11.55 4.42
C ALA A 4 3.09 10.11 4.97
N ARG A 5 4.10 9.60 5.66
CA ARG A 5 4.04 8.27 6.26
C ARG A 5 2.98 8.20 7.35
N HIS A 6 2.92 9.22 8.22
CA HIS A 6 1.90 9.29 9.26
C HIS A 6 0.49 9.27 8.64
N TRP A 7 0.27 10.08 7.62
CA TRP A 7 -1.02 10.11 6.93
C TRP A 7 -1.39 8.74 6.37
N PHE A 8 -0.47 8.13 5.61
CA PHE A 8 -0.76 6.85 4.95
C PHE A 8 -0.94 5.71 5.94
N THR A 9 -0.18 5.69 7.02
CA THR A 9 -0.23 4.59 7.99
C THR A 9 -1.32 4.75 9.04
N VAL A 10 -1.64 5.98 9.44
CA VAL A 10 -2.55 6.24 10.55
C VAL A 10 -3.90 6.79 10.11
N GLU A 11 -3.90 7.77 9.21
CA GLU A 11 -5.12 8.51 8.87
C GLU A 11 -5.87 7.95 7.66
N PHE A 12 -5.16 7.48 6.64
CA PHE A 12 -5.76 7.04 5.40
C PHE A 12 -6.19 5.57 5.47
N TRP A 13 -7.51 5.35 5.49
CA TRP A 13 -8.13 4.03 5.53
C TRP A 13 -9.25 3.96 4.51
N PRO A 14 -8.92 3.81 3.21
CA PRO A 14 -9.97 3.76 2.18
C PRO A 14 -10.90 2.58 2.42
N GLN A 15 -12.20 2.84 2.35
CA GLN A 15 -13.24 1.83 2.53
C GLN A 15 -13.76 1.33 1.18
N SER A 16 -13.38 1.98 0.10
CA SER A 16 -13.79 1.64 -1.26
C SER A 16 -12.73 2.05 -2.27
N GLY A 17 -12.85 1.51 -3.48
CA GLY A 17 -12.02 1.93 -4.60
C GLY A 17 -12.21 3.41 -4.92
N ASP A 18 -13.42 3.92 -4.79
CA ASP A 18 -13.72 5.32 -5.07
C ASP A 18 -12.98 6.28 -4.13
N GLU A 19 -12.84 5.93 -2.85
CA GLU A 19 -12.08 6.75 -1.90
C GLU A 19 -10.59 6.82 -2.28
N LEU A 20 -10.02 5.71 -2.73
CA LEU A 20 -8.64 5.67 -3.19
C LEU A 20 -8.47 6.50 -4.47
N ILE A 21 -9.37 6.33 -5.43
CA ILE A 21 -9.35 7.03 -6.71
C ILE A 21 -9.54 8.54 -6.50
N LYS A 22 -10.37 8.93 -5.56
CA LYS A 22 -10.59 10.33 -5.21
C LYS A 22 -9.29 11.03 -4.80
N VAL A 23 -8.45 10.36 -3.99
CA VAL A 23 -7.16 10.93 -3.60
C VAL A 23 -6.24 11.08 -4.80
N VAL A 24 -6.19 10.08 -5.67
CA VAL A 24 -5.35 10.12 -6.87
C VAL A 24 -5.78 11.24 -7.81
N ASN A 25 -7.09 11.45 -7.95
CA ASN A 25 -7.63 12.47 -8.85
C ASN A 25 -7.66 13.88 -8.23
N SER A 26 -7.29 14.03 -6.97
CA SER A 26 -7.33 15.30 -6.24
C SER A 26 -6.07 16.15 -6.42
N PHE A 27 -5.33 15.94 -7.51
CA PHE A 27 -4.16 16.77 -7.80
C PHE A 27 -4.59 18.25 -7.97
N PRO A 28 -3.92 19.22 -7.33
CA PRO A 28 -2.68 19.12 -6.55
C PRO A 28 -2.91 19.15 -5.02
N SER A 29 -3.65 18.23 -4.46
CA SER A 29 -3.87 18.16 -3.02
C SER A 29 -2.64 17.62 -2.27
N GLN A 30 -2.58 17.90 -0.97
CA GLN A 30 -1.53 17.41 -0.09
C GLN A 30 -1.62 15.87 0.04
N GLU A 31 -2.83 15.33 0.12
CA GLU A 31 -3.06 13.89 0.22
C GLU A 31 -2.58 13.16 -1.02
N ASN A 32 -2.81 13.74 -2.20
CA ASN A 32 -2.29 13.20 -3.45
C ASN A 32 -0.75 13.16 -3.43
N ALA A 33 -0.11 14.24 -2.98
CA ALA A 33 1.35 14.31 -2.88
C ALA A 33 1.88 13.25 -1.90
N TRP A 34 1.21 13.07 -0.77
CA TRP A 34 1.62 12.07 0.23
C TRP A 34 1.46 10.64 -0.28
N LEU A 35 0.36 10.36 -0.97
CA LEU A 35 0.14 9.03 -1.57
C LEU A 35 1.26 8.69 -2.56
N ARG A 36 1.59 9.63 -3.46
CA ARG A 36 2.66 9.44 -4.43
C ARG A 36 4.03 9.31 -3.77
N GLN A 37 4.26 10.08 -2.72
CA GLN A 37 5.56 10.08 -2.02
C GLN A 37 5.83 8.74 -1.33
N VAL A 38 4.87 8.23 -0.58
CA VAL A 38 5.03 6.96 0.14
C VAL A 38 4.94 5.77 -0.81
N GLY A 39 3.94 5.75 -1.69
CA GLY A 39 3.79 4.68 -2.68
C GLY A 39 4.98 4.60 -3.62
N GLY A 40 5.43 5.75 -4.11
CA GLY A 40 6.59 5.83 -5.01
C GLY A 40 7.88 5.39 -4.33
N TYR A 41 8.07 5.75 -3.06
CA TYR A 41 9.25 5.33 -2.30
C TYR A 41 9.36 3.80 -2.24
N TRP A 42 8.28 3.13 -1.84
CA TRP A 42 8.30 1.68 -1.70
C TRP A 42 8.31 0.96 -3.06
N ASP A 43 7.64 1.51 -4.06
CA ASP A 43 7.66 0.93 -5.40
C ASP A 43 9.06 1.02 -6.01
N MET A 44 9.76 2.12 -5.79
CA MET A 44 11.17 2.27 -6.18
C MET A 44 12.07 1.28 -5.43
N ALA A 45 11.89 1.15 -4.11
CA ALA A 45 12.67 0.21 -3.31
C ALA A 45 12.45 -1.23 -3.82
N ALA A 46 11.21 -1.60 -4.10
CA ALA A 46 10.88 -2.90 -4.66
C ALA A 46 11.52 -3.12 -6.03
N SER A 47 11.53 -2.08 -6.87
CA SER A 47 12.20 -2.13 -8.18
C SER A 47 13.69 -2.41 -8.04
N LEU A 48 14.37 -1.79 -7.07
CA LEU A 48 15.80 -2.04 -6.82
C LEU A 48 16.06 -3.49 -6.43
N VAL A 49 15.15 -4.10 -5.67
CA VAL A 49 15.23 -5.52 -5.31
C VAL A 49 15.04 -6.40 -6.56
N LEU A 50 14.02 -6.11 -7.36
CA LEU A 50 13.70 -6.89 -8.57
C LEU A 50 14.83 -6.86 -9.61
N HIS A 51 15.59 -5.75 -9.66
CA HIS A 51 16.70 -5.59 -10.59
C HIS A 51 18.06 -5.97 -9.98
N GLY A 52 18.07 -6.54 -8.80
CA GLY A 52 19.29 -7.07 -8.18
C GLY A 52 20.18 -6.05 -7.50
N ALA A 53 19.77 -4.78 -7.41
CA ALA A 53 20.54 -3.75 -6.71
C ALA A 53 20.51 -3.89 -5.19
N LEU A 54 19.44 -4.50 -4.66
CA LEU A 54 19.29 -4.83 -3.25
C LEU A 54 19.03 -6.32 -3.11
N ASN A 55 19.60 -6.93 -2.07
CA ASN A 55 19.38 -8.35 -1.76
C ASN A 55 17.96 -8.55 -1.22
N GLU A 56 17.19 -9.45 -1.85
CA GLU A 56 15.79 -9.69 -1.47
C GLU A 56 15.67 -10.25 -0.06
N GLU A 57 16.54 -11.18 0.34
CA GLU A 57 16.52 -11.77 1.67
C GLU A 57 16.73 -10.69 2.74
N LEU A 58 17.67 -9.79 2.51
CA LEU A 58 17.94 -8.68 3.42
C LEU A 58 16.73 -7.72 3.44
N PHE A 59 16.18 -7.39 2.29
CA PHE A 59 15.02 -6.49 2.17
C PHE A 59 13.80 -7.04 2.92
N LEU A 60 13.60 -8.37 2.88
CA LEU A 60 12.46 -9.02 3.53
C LEU A 60 12.66 -9.29 5.02
N GLN A 61 13.76 -8.83 5.62
CA GLN A 61 13.95 -8.91 7.06
C GLN A 61 12.82 -8.17 7.80
N PRO A 62 12.38 -8.67 8.97
CA PRO A 62 11.21 -8.11 9.66
C PRO A 62 11.24 -6.62 9.94
N GLY A 63 12.39 -6.03 10.12
CA GLY A 63 12.49 -4.59 10.41
C GLY A 63 12.61 -3.68 9.20
N CYS A 64 12.70 -4.23 7.99
CA CYS A 64 13.05 -3.45 6.80
C CYS A 64 11.88 -2.95 5.98
N CYS A 65 10.89 -3.79 5.72
CA CYS A 65 9.83 -3.48 4.75
C CYS A 65 8.40 -3.66 5.29
N GLY A 66 8.23 -3.64 6.61
CA GLY A 66 6.90 -3.78 7.22
C GLY A 66 5.90 -2.74 6.71
N GLU A 67 6.33 -1.51 6.55
CA GLU A 67 5.47 -0.44 6.04
C GLU A 67 5.01 -0.72 4.60
N MET A 68 5.88 -1.29 3.77
CA MET A 68 5.51 -1.65 2.39
C MET A 68 4.34 -2.64 2.38
N PHE A 69 4.42 -3.70 3.17
CA PHE A 69 3.33 -4.68 3.27
C PHE A 69 2.05 -4.04 3.80
N PHE A 70 2.19 -3.15 4.76
CA PHE A 70 1.05 -2.47 5.38
C PHE A 70 0.32 -1.56 4.40
N ILE A 71 1.03 -0.69 3.68
CA ILE A 71 0.39 0.20 2.69
C ILE A 71 -0.19 -0.60 1.53
N PHE A 72 0.50 -1.66 1.10
CA PHE A 72 -0.02 -2.52 0.04
C PHE A 72 -1.30 -3.22 0.46
N ALA A 73 -1.36 -3.72 1.69
CA ALA A 73 -2.55 -4.36 2.22
C ALA A 73 -3.76 -3.41 2.25
N LYS A 74 -3.52 -2.14 2.51
CA LYS A 74 -4.60 -1.13 2.52
C LYS A 74 -5.22 -0.89 1.15
N VAL A 75 -4.41 -0.92 0.10
CA VAL A 75 -4.90 -0.66 -1.27
C VAL A 75 -5.28 -1.93 -2.01
N HIS A 76 -4.78 -3.08 -1.58
CA HIS A 76 -4.92 -4.36 -2.27
C HIS A 76 -6.35 -4.72 -2.68
N PRO A 77 -7.38 -4.59 -1.82
CA PRO A 77 -8.74 -4.96 -2.21
C PRO A 77 -9.31 -4.10 -3.34
N PHE A 78 -8.74 -2.92 -3.55
CA PHE A 78 -9.24 -1.94 -4.52
C PHE A 78 -8.30 -1.78 -5.71
N LEU A 79 -7.20 -2.53 -5.74
CA LEU A 79 -6.12 -2.30 -6.69
C LEU A 79 -6.54 -2.57 -8.13
N LYS A 80 -7.31 -3.62 -8.38
CA LYS A 80 -7.80 -3.94 -9.72
C LYS A 80 -8.66 -2.80 -10.28
N GLU A 81 -9.64 -2.36 -9.50
CA GLU A 81 -10.52 -1.25 -9.85
C GLU A 81 -9.73 0.04 -10.07
N PHE A 82 -8.78 0.32 -9.18
CA PHE A 82 -7.91 1.47 -9.26
C PHE A 82 -7.13 1.49 -10.57
N ARG A 83 -6.50 0.36 -10.93
CA ARG A 83 -5.72 0.24 -12.16
C ARG A 83 -6.56 0.46 -13.41
N GLU A 84 -7.78 -0.09 -13.42
CA GLU A 84 -8.70 0.04 -14.54
C GLU A 84 -9.21 1.46 -14.70
N LYS A 85 -9.73 2.05 -13.62
CA LYS A 85 -10.34 3.39 -13.66
C LYS A 85 -9.34 4.52 -13.88
N THR A 86 -8.11 4.37 -13.40
CA THR A 86 -7.07 5.38 -13.62
C THR A 86 -6.23 5.12 -14.86
N ASN A 87 -6.52 4.03 -15.58
CA ASN A 87 -5.74 3.58 -16.74
C ASN A 87 -4.25 3.48 -16.42
N ASN A 88 -3.93 2.95 -15.23
CA ASN A 88 -2.56 2.78 -14.78
C ASN A 88 -2.35 1.33 -14.32
N PRO A 89 -2.05 0.40 -15.25
CA PRO A 89 -1.86 -1.00 -14.91
C PRO A 89 -0.62 -1.28 -14.06
N ASP A 90 0.31 -0.32 -14.01
CA ASP A 90 1.58 -0.48 -13.29
C ASP A 90 1.55 0.07 -11.86
N ALA A 91 0.40 0.60 -11.42
CA ALA A 91 0.27 1.11 -10.06
C ALA A 91 0.58 0.02 -9.03
N PHE A 92 1.54 0.27 -8.15
CA PHE A 92 2.00 -0.67 -7.12
C PHE A 92 2.54 -2.00 -7.68
N ALA A 93 2.90 -2.06 -8.96
CA ALA A 93 3.28 -3.31 -9.62
C ALA A 93 4.55 -3.93 -9.05
N ASN A 94 5.58 -3.12 -8.76
CA ASN A 94 6.82 -3.64 -8.20
C ASN A 94 6.63 -4.14 -6.77
N ILE A 95 5.86 -3.40 -5.97
CA ILE A 95 5.49 -3.82 -4.61
C ILE A 95 4.76 -5.15 -4.67
N GLU A 96 3.79 -5.29 -5.55
CA GLU A 96 3.02 -6.53 -5.71
C GLU A 96 3.93 -7.72 -6.07
N LYS A 97 4.86 -7.52 -7.00
CA LYS A 97 5.80 -8.57 -7.41
C LYS A 97 6.64 -9.07 -6.23
N ILE A 98 7.12 -8.16 -5.37
CA ILE A 98 7.88 -8.55 -4.18
C ILE A 98 6.97 -9.20 -3.14
N ALA A 99 5.81 -8.60 -2.86
CA ALA A 99 4.90 -9.08 -1.81
C ALA A 99 4.30 -10.45 -2.13
N THR A 100 4.22 -10.83 -3.40
CA THR A 100 3.66 -12.10 -3.84
C THR A 100 4.69 -13.05 -4.44
N GLY A 101 5.96 -12.63 -4.53
CA GLY A 101 6.99 -13.30 -5.32
C GLY A 101 7.69 -14.47 -4.61
N SER A 102 7.54 -14.64 -3.31
CA SER A 102 8.14 -15.74 -2.57
C SER A 102 7.17 -16.30 -1.56
N LYS A 103 7.43 -17.52 -1.09
CA LYS A 103 6.61 -18.17 -0.08
C LYS A 103 6.59 -17.36 1.22
N LEU A 104 7.77 -16.88 1.64
CA LEU A 104 7.91 -16.05 2.84
C LEU A 104 7.10 -14.75 2.71
N ALA A 105 7.24 -14.06 1.58
CA ALA A 105 6.53 -12.81 1.33
C ALA A 105 5.01 -13.01 1.32
N ARG A 106 4.52 -14.05 0.62
CA ARG A 106 3.09 -14.36 0.56
C ARG A 106 2.51 -14.64 1.93
N LYS A 107 3.22 -15.40 2.76
CA LYS A 107 2.78 -15.72 4.12
C LYS A 107 2.68 -14.46 4.98
N ARG A 108 3.65 -13.58 4.84
CA ARG A 108 3.68 -12.30 5.55
C ARG A 108 2.53 -11.39 5.08
N LEU A 109 2.30 -11.34 3.78
CA LEU A 109 1.21 -10.56 3.20
C LEU A 109 -0.15 -11.04 3.71
N GLU A 110 -0.40 -12.34 3.75
CA GLU A 110 -1.63 -12.91 4.29
C GLU A 110 -1.94 -12.41 5.70
N ARG A 111 -0.93 -12.43 6.56
CA ARG A 111 -1.07 -11.97 7.94
C ARG A 111 -1.42 -10.49 7.99
N VAL A 112 -0.72 -9.67 7.21
CA VAL A 112 -0.94 -8.23 7.18
C VAL A 112 -2.31 -7.90 6.59
N LEU A 113 -2.71 -8.59 5.52
CA LEU A 113 -4.04 -8.42 4.92
C LEU A 113 -5.15 -8.68 5.92
N LYS A 114 -5.03 -9.73 6.71
CA LYS A 114 -6.00 -10.07 7.74
C LYS A 114 -6.09 -8.98 8.81
N ASN A 115 -4.96 -8.50 9.28
CA ASN A 115 -4.89 -7.45 10.30
C ASN A 115 -5.49 -6.14 9.78
N VAL A 116 -5.17 -5.77 8.55
CA VAL A 116 -5.68 -4.55 7.91
C VAL A 116 -7.19 -4.65 7.71
N GLU A 117 -7.69 -5.80 7.26
CA GLU A 117 -9.13 -6.01 7.06
C GLU A 117 -9.90 -5.91 8.37
N ASN A 118 -9.38 -6.49 9.45
CA ASN A 118 -9.99 -6.39 10.77
C ASN A 118 -10.06 -4.94 11.24
N ARG A 119 -9.00 -4.18 11.03
CA ARG A 119 -8.96 -2.76 11.40
C ARG A 119 -9.93 -1.94 10.56
N ARG A 120 -10.00 -2.21 9.27
CA ARG A 120 -10.95 -1.54 8.36
C ARG A 120 -12.39 -1.75 8.81
N LYS A 121 -12.75 -2.98 9.16
CA LYS A 121 -14.08 -3.31 9.67
C LYS A 121 -14.38 -2.59 10.99
N ALA A 122 -13.43 -2.54 11.90
CA ALA A 122 -13.58 -1.85 13.18
C ALA A 122 -13.82 -0.36 12.97
N LEU A 123 -13.08 0.27 12.06
CA LEU A 123 -13.23 1.69 11.73
C LEU A 123 -14.58 1.98 11.07
N ALA A 124 -15.05 1.09 10.20
CA ALA A 124 -16.36 1.23 9.55
C ALA A 124 -17.50 1.17 10.58
N LYS A 125 -17.40 0.28 11.56
CA LYS A 125 -18.39 0.19 12.64
C LYS A 125 -18.41 1.46 13.49
N THR A 126 -17.26 2.01 13.81
CA THR A 126 -17.13 3.24 14.59
C THR A 126 -17.76 4.43 13.84
N ALA A 127 -17.51 4.53 12.53
CA ALA A 127 -18.08 5.59 11.70
C ALA A 127 -19.61 5.51 11.63
N LYS A 128 -20.19 4.29 11.61
CA LYS A 128 -21.64 4.10 11.59
C LYS A 128 -22.30 4.46 12.92
N LYS A 129 -21.60 4.35 14.03
CA LYS A 129 -22.10 4.68 15.36
C LYS A 129 -21.97 6.17 15.70
N GLY A 130 -21.14 6.86 14.98
CA GLY A 130 -20.95 8.32 15.10
C GLY A 130 -21.86 9.07 14.17
#